data_f40d9147d2f54a21d0f7a4e59fe3ec7b
#
_entry.id   f40d9147d2f54a21d0f7a4e59fe3ec7b
#
_cell.length_a   1.000
_cell.length_b   1.000
_cell.length_c   1.000
_cell.angle_alpha   90.00
_cell.angle_beta   90.00
_cell.angle_gamma   90.00
#
_symmetry.space_group_name_H-M   'P 1'
#
loop_
_entity.id
_entity.type
_entity.pdbx_description
1 polymer ?
#
loop_
_entity_poly.entity_id
_entity_poly.type
_entity_poly.pdbx_seq_one_letter_code
_entity_poly.pdbx_strand_id
1 'polypeptide(L)'
;EPLPEGAGFLRRAARFVRSDHPYVLLGTSAVAALALACTPGASLGAAGAVPSVVCFAWIALSLVALVFKVALRRDYRRLCPIARPGLRRPLRYLSYLVWACAAALLCMGPVAGFVALCRGAIASSTNPTGFLESAVYMLYNGRQLFITGVTTTIELALFGTVIAFFLALLLVFLRIQTPDRGENDAVRFCKAVGSGFARLYSTVVRGTPMMVQGAIVYFAGLAVLRGAGWETAHINAVWSPFWAGLVTISLNSTAYMMEVLRGGIEAVDPGQLEAARSLGLSQWQAMRKVVFPQGVKNSIPALSNELIVNIKDSSVLSIIGVFDLMFATTSVIGIYYKGLEAYCIAAVVYLILTMVFSKVLTMLAARLDVDAPGPVGSTTDPAAAPARARQS
;
A
#
# COMPACT_ATOMS: atom_id res chain seq x y z
N GLU A 1 5.34 -30.59 -13.35
CA GLU A 1 4.88 -29.44 -14.13
C GLU A 1 5.35 -28.15 -13.44
N PRO A 2 5.96 -27.19 -14.15
CA PRO A 2 6.32 -25.89 -13.59
C PRO A 2 5.07 -25.14 -13.18
N LEU A 3 5.16 -24.38 -12.08
CA LEU A 3 4.05 -23.49 -11.64
C LEU A 3 3.93 -22.32 -12.61
N PRO A 4 2.71 -21.87 -12.94
CA PRO A 4 2.53 -20.62 -13.67
C PRO A 4 3.21 -19.46 -12.93
N GLU A 5 3.91 -18.62 -13.67
CA GLU A 5 4.48 -17.37 -13.16
C GLU A 5 3.35 -16.52 -12.58
N GLY A 6 3.32 -16.38 -11.27
CA GLY A 6 2.23 -15.70 -10.56
C GLY A 6 1.61 -16.49 -9.42
N ALA A 7 1.98 -17.76 -9.24
CA ALA A 7 1.51 -18.52 -8.09
C ALA A 7 1.98 -17.89 -6.78
N GLY A 8 1.02 -17.44 -5.94
CA GLY A 8 1.29 -16.77 -4.69
C GLY A 8 2.22 -17.57 -3.76
N PHE A 9 2.95 -16.86 -2.89
CA PHE A 9 3.92 -17.43 -1.94
C PHE A 9 3.41 -18.69 -1.22
N LEU A 10 2.16 -18.68 -0.77
CA LEU A 10 1.54 -19.82 -0.07
C LEU A 10 1.41 -21.08 -0.96
N ARG A 11 1.11 -20.93 -2.25
CA ARG A 11 1.05 -22.06 -3.18
C ARG A 11 2.44 -22.61 -3.48
N ARG A 12 3.46 -21.76 -3.58
CA ARG A 12 4.86 -22.19 -3.73
C ARG A 12 5.35 -22.92 -2.48
N ALA A 13 5.07 -22.38 -1.29
CA ALA A 13 5.40 -23.03 -0.02
C ALA A 13 4.69 -24.38 0.16
N ALA A 14 3.40 -24.46 -0.17
CA ALA A 14 2.63 -25.72 -0.10
C ALA A 14 3.18 -26.78 -1.06
N ARG A 15 3.59 -26.40 -2.27
CA ARG A 15 4.23 -27.30 -3.22
C ARG A 15 5.63 -27.72 -2.75
N PHE A 16 6.43 -26.79 -2.20
CA PHE A 16 7.73 -27.04 -1.62
C PHE A 16 7.65 -28.08 -0.48
N VAL A 17 6.68 -27.93 0.40
CA VAL A 17 6.41 -28.89 1.49
C VAL A 17 5.94 -30.25 0.97
N ARG A 18 5.25 -30.29 -0.18
CA ARG A 18 4.71 -31.54 -0.75
C ARG A 18 5.68 -32.29 -1.67
N SER A 19 6.69 -31.63 -2.24
CA SER A 19 7.35 -32.15 -3.44
C SER A 19 8.62 -32.93 -3.22
N ASP A 20 9.39 -32.70 -2.15
CA ASP A 20 10.66 -33.45 -2.02
C ASP A 20 11.04 -33.70 -0.55
N HIS A 21 11.47 -34.95 -0.31
CA HIS A 21 11.85 -35.47 0.98
C HIS A 21 12.98 -34.68 1.70
N PRO A 22 14.07 -34.22 1.04
CA PRO A 22 15.08 -33.39 1.67
C PRO A 22 14.56 -32.01 2.08
N TYR A 23 13.65 -31.42 1.28
CA TYR A 23 13.07 -30.10 1.55
C TYR A 23 12.04 -30.13 2.69
N VAL A 24 11.26 -31.20 2.79
CA VAL A 24 10.36 -31.42 3.94
C VAL A 24 11.14 -31.47 5.24
N LEU A 25 12.26 -32.16 5.28
CA LEU A 25 13.13 -32.22 6.44
C LEU A 25 13.70 -30.85 6.81
N LEU A 26 14.29 -30.13 5.84
CA LEU A 26 14.90 -28.81 6.06
C LEU A 26 13.86 -27.74 6.46
N GLY A 27 12.76 -27.64 5.73
CA GLY A 27 11.72 -26.64 6.01
C GLY A 27 11.04 -26.87 7.36
N THR A 28 10.72 -28.11 7.70
CA THR A 28 10.13 -28.46 8.99
C THR A 28 11.12 -28.23 10.14
N SER A 29 12.43 -28.51 9.90
CA SER A 29 13.46 -28.24 10.91
C SER A 29 13.68 -26.77 11.17
N ALA A 30 13.60 -25.91 10.13
CA ALA A 30 13.70 -24.46 10.30
C ALA A 30 12.53 -23.93 11.15
N VAL A 31 11.30 -24.42 10.91
CA VAL A 31 10.13 -24.05 11.71
C VAL A 31 10.24 -24.56 13.14
N ALA A 32 10.68 -25.82 13.36
CA ALA A 32 10.91 -26.38 14.68
C ALA A 32 11.98 -25.59 15.46
N ALA A 33 13.10 -25.25 14.81
CA ALA A 33 14.17 -24.44 15.41
C ALA A 33 13.68 -23.03 15.77
N LEU A 34 12.91 -22.39 14.90
CA LEU A 34 12.31 -21.08 15.15
C LEU A 34 11.35 -21.15 16.36
N ALA A 35 10.49 -22.16 16.39
CA ALA A 35 9.56 -22.35 17.51
C ALA A 35 10.30 -22.55 18.84
N LEU A 36 11.35 -23.35 18.86
CA LEU A 36 12.17 -23.56 20.07
C LEU A 36 12.95 -22.31 20.47
N ALA A 37 13.49 -21.54 19.51
CA ALA A 37 14.22 -20.31 19.78
C ALA A 37 13.30 -19.20 20.34
N CYS A 38 12.08 -19.14 19.87
CA CYS A 38 11.09 -18.15 20.33
C CYS A 38 10.40 -18.55 21.66
N THR A 39 10.58 -19.80 22.13
CA THR A 39 9.97 -20.30 23.37
C THR A 39 11.05 -20.78 24.34
N PRO A 40 11.65 -19.90 25.18
CA PRO A 40 12.62 -20.32 26.19
C PRO A 40 11.94 -21.32 27.16
N GLY A 41 12.58 -22.49 27.32
CA GLY A 41 11.99 -23.67 27.97
C GLY A 41 11.52 -23.48 29.42
N ALA A 42 12.00 -22.43 30.11
CA ALA A 42 11.59 -22.11 31.48
C ALA A 42 10.13 -21.59 31.62
N SER A 43 9.52 -21.12 30.53
CA SER A 43 8.19 -20.47 30.57
C SER A 43 7.01 -21.42 30.35
N LEU A 44 7.24 -22.65 29.88
CA LEU A 44 6.17 -23.54 29.38
C LEU A 44 5.76 -24.66 30.35
N GLY A 45 6.47 -24.87 31.45
CA GLY A 45 6.17 -25.95 32.40
C GLY A 45 6.10 -27.35 31.74
N ALA A 46 5.36 -28.27 32.36
CA ALA A 46 5.20 -29.62 31.82
C ALA A 46 4.49 -29.71 30.47
N ALA A 47 3.62 -28.74 30.15
CA ALA A 47 2.86 -28.74 28.89
C ALA A 47 3.73 -28.49 27.65
N GLY A 48 4.82 -27.74 27.77
CA GLY A 48 5.75 -27.47 26.68
C GLY A 48 6.80 -28.58 26.45
N ALA A 49 6.95 -29.48 27.40
CA ALA A 49 8.02 -30.51 27.33
C ALA A 49 7.85 -31.46 26.13
N VAL A 50 6.65 -31.99 25.94
CA VAL A 50 6.36 -32.94 24.85
C VAL A 50 6.56 -32.32 23.47
N PRO A 51 5.96 -31.15 23.13
CA PRO A 51 6.20 -30.49 21.85
C PRO A 51 7.67 -30.13 21.61
N SER A 52 8.39 -29.72 22.66
CA SER A 52 9.83 -29.39 22.54
C SER A 52 10.66 -30.63 22.22
N VAL A 53 10.43 -31.75 22.90
CA VAL A 53 11.14 -33.02 22.63
C VAL A 53 10.88 -33.49 21.20
N VAL A 54 9.65 -33.40 20.70
CA VAL A 54 9.31 -33.76 19.32
C VAL A 54 10.08 -32.86 18.31
N CYS A 55 10.12 -31.55 18.55
CA CYS A 55 10.87 -30.63 17.70
C CYS A 55 12.39 -30.90 17.72
N PHE A 56 12.99 -31.14 18.91
CA PHE A 56 14.42 -31.51 19.01
C PHE A 56 14.72 -32.84 18.33
N ALA A 57 13.89 -33.87 18.53
CA ALA A 57 14.06 -35.16 17.86
C ALA A 57 14.02 -35.04 16.33
N TRP A 58 13.12 -34.19 15.79
CA TRP A 58 13.06 -33.92 14.37
C TRP A 58 14.30 -33.18 13.86
N ILE A 59 14.81 -32.19 14.56
CA ILE A 59 16.06 -31.48 14.22
C ILE A 59 17.23 -32.45 14.20
N ALA A 60 17.35 -33.31 15.22
CA ALA A 60 18.38 -34.33 15.29
C ALA A 60 18.30 -35.29 14.08
N LEU A 61 17.10 -35.77 13.73
CA LEU A 61 16.89 -36.63 12.54
C LEU A 61 17.30 -35.91 11.25
N SER A 62 17.00 -34.62 11.13
CA SER A 62 17.35 -33.79 9.97
C SER A 62 18.84 -33.55 9.87
N LEU A 63 19.54 -33.37 10.99
CA LEU A 63 20.99 -33.23 11.03
C LEU A 63 21.67 -34.54 10.58
N VAL A 64 21.20 -35.67 11.06
CA VAL A 64 21.69 -37.00 10.59
C VAL A 64 21.48 -37.14 9.09
N ALA A 65 20.31 -36.78 8.55
CA ALA A 65 20.02 -36.80 7.13
C ALA A 65 20.99 -35.87 6.33
N LEU A 66 21.27 -34.69 6.88
CA LEU A 66 22.19 -33.72 6.28
C LEU A 66 23.64 -34.27 6.23
N VAL A 67 24.11 -34.86 7.33
CA VAL A 67 25.44 -35.50 7.39
C VAL A 67 25.56 -36.61 6.34
N PHE A 68 24.58 -37.51 6.25
CA PHE A 68 24.53 -38.53 5.21
C PHE A 68 24.51 -37.93 3.81
N LYS A 69 23.80 -36.81 3.58
CA LYS A 69 23.76 -36.15 2.28
C LYS A 69 25.12 -35.57 1.88
N VAL A 70 25.82 -34.95 2.85
CA VAL A 70 27.17 -34.38 2.61
C VAL A 70 28.20 -35.50 2.38
N ALA A 71 28.15 -36.57 3.18
CA ALA A 71 29.08 -37.68 3.12
C ALA A 71 28.92 -38.55 1.84
N LEU A 72 27.67 -38.86 1.47
CA LEU A 72 27.34 -39.77 0.36
C LEU A 72 27.13 -39.04 -0.98
N ARG A 73 27.07 -37.72 -1.01
CA ARG A 73 26.91 -36.89 -2.24
C ARG A 73 25.89 -37.48 -3.24
N ARG A 74 26.37 -38.08 -4.37
CA ARG A 74 25.52 -38.59 -5.46
C ARG A 74 24.69 -39.81 -5.07
N ASP A 75 25.16 -40.62 -4.12
CA ASP A 75 24.51 -41.88 -3.73
C ASP A 75 23.56 -41.76 -2.54
N TYR A 76 23.34 -40.51 -2.03
CA TYR A 76 22.45 -40.23 -0.91
C TYR A 76 21.05 -40.87 -1.04
N ARG A 77 20.44 -40.80 -2.23
CA ARG A 77 19.09 -41.35 -2.47
C ARG A 77 19.05 -42.89 -2.40
N ARG A 78 20.16 -43.56 -2.69
CA ARG A 78 20.25 -45.03 -2.69
C ARG A 78 20.65 -45.58 -1.32
N LEU A 79 21.56 -44.92 -0.63
CA LEU A 79 22.21 -45.45 0.58
C LEU A 79 21.58 -44.94 1.88
N CYS A 80 20.99 -43.76 1.88
CA CYS A 80 20.40 -43.19 3.11
C CYS A 80 19.05 -43.90 3.45
N PRO A 81 18.91 -44.51 4.63
CA PRO A 81 17.67 -45.18 5.04
C PRO A 81 16.47 -44.24 5.00
N ILE A 82 16.67 -42.96 5.37
CA ILE A 82 15.65 -41.91 5.43
C ILE A 82 15.15 -41.49 4.04
N ALA A 83 15.98 -41.68 2.99
CA ALA A 83 15.65 -41.35 1.62
C ALA A 83 14.83 -42.43 0.89
N ARG A 84 14.58 -43.59 1.50
CA ARG A 84 13.83 -44.70 0.89
C ARG A 84 12.39 -44.33 0.56
N PRO A 85 11.85 -44.75 -0.61
CA PRO A 85 10.48 -44.42 -1.02
C PRO A 85 9.39 -44.81 0.00
N GLY A 86 9.57 -45.94 0.67
CA GLY A 86 8.63 -46.43 1.68
C GLY A 86 8.48 -45.52 2.94
N LEU A 87 9.54 -44.80 3.28
CA LEU A 87 9.54 -43.86 4.42
C LEU A 87 8.96 -42.48 4.11
N ARG A 88 8.66 -42.15 2.86
CA ARG A 88 8.12 -40.84 2.48
C ARG A 88 6.75 -40.55 3.10
N ARG A 89 5.85 -41.54 3.16
CA ARG A 89 4.51 -41.38 3.77
C ARG A 89 4.60 -41.17 5.28
N PRO A 90 5.24 -42.02 6.07
CA PRO A 90 5.33 -41.81 7.52
C PRO A 90 6.09 -40.53 7.87
N LEU A 91 7.17 -40.18 7.17
CA LEU A 91 7.86 -38.90 7.41
C LEU A 91 7.00 -37.66 7.11
N ARG A 92 6.10 -37.73 6.14
CA ARG A 92 5.13 -36.67 5.88
C ARG A 92 4.16 -36.50 7.05
N TYR A 93 3.60 -37.58 7.56
CA TYR A 93 2.70 -37.49 8.71
C TYR A 93 3.42 -37.02 9.97
N LEU A 94 4.67 -37.48 10.15
CA LEU A 94 5.50 -37.02 11.26
C LEU A 94 5.83 -35.52 11.12
N SER A 95 6.08 -35.01 9.90
CA SER A 95 6.28 -33.57 9.69
C SER A 95 5.05 -32.76 10.05
N TYR A 96 3.83 -33.23 9.80
CA TYR A 96 2.62 -32.56 10.23
C TYR A 96 2.50 -32.52 11.77
N LEU A 97 2.89 -33.59 12.45
CA LEU A 97 2.97 -33.59 13.90
C LEU A 97 3.97 -32.54 14.42
N VAL A 98 5.14 -32.45 13.80
CA VAL A 98 6.14 -31.43 14.16
C VAL A 98 5.64 -30.02 13.91
N TRP A 99 4.92 -29.78 12.79
CA TRP A 99 4.26 -28.50 12.55
C TRP A 99 3.20 -28.15 13.61
N ALA A 100 2.40 -29.14 14.02
CA ALA A 100 1.42 -28.97 15.09
C ALA A 100 2.11 -28.67 16.42
N CYS A 101 3.20 -29.37 16.77
CA CYS A 101 3.99 -29.11 17.96
C CYS A 101 4.65 -27.73 17.93
N ALA A 102 5.23 -27.35 16.79
CA ALA A 102 5.81 -26.01 16.61
C ALA A 102 4.76 -24.89 16.73
N ALA A 103 3.59 -25.07 16.14
CA ALA A 103 2.47 -24.15 16.29
C ALA A 103 1.99 -24.06 17.76
N ALA A 104 1.90 -25.20 18.45
CA ALA A 104 1.55 -25.22 19.88
C ALA A 104 2.60 -24.46 20.72
N LEU A 105 3.89 -24.66 20.47
CA LEU A 105 4.96 -23.91 21.14
C LEU A 105 4.85 -22.41 20.89
N LEU A 106 4.65 -21.99 19.65
CA LEU A 106 4.47 -20.58 19.29
C LEU A 106 3.22 -19.97 19.93
N CYS A 107 2.13 -20.74 20.02
CA CYS A 107 0.92 -20.27 20.69
C CYS A 107 1.09 -20.18 22.21
N MET A 108 1.69 -21.17 22.85
CA MET A 108 1.89 -21.20 24.31
C MET A 108 3.00 -20.24 24.79
N GLY A 109 4.04 -20.00 23.96
CA GLY A 109 5.14 -19.09 24.29
C GLY A 109 4.87 -17.67 23.84
N PRO A 110 5.35 -17.27 22.64
CA PRO A 110 5.32 -15.85 22.23
C PRO A 110 3.90 -15.29 22.10
N VAL A 111 2.92 -16.07 21.60
CA VAL A 111 1.54 -15.56 21.47
C VAL A 111 0.89 -15.37 22.83
N ALA A 112 0.98 -16.37 23.73
CA ALA A 112 0.44 -16.23 25.08
C ALA A 112 1.18 -15.14 25.87
N GLY A 113 2.50 -15.05 25.72
CA GLY A 113 3.30 -13.97 26.30
C GLY A 113 2.88 -12.61 25.82
N PHE A 114 2.67 -12.44 24.51
CA PHE A 114 2.17 -11.19 23.94
C PHE A 114 0.76 -10.84 24.43
N VAL A 115 -0.15 -11.83 24.52
CA VAL A 115 -1.50 -11.62 25.08
C VAL A 115 -1.45 -11.22 26.56
N ALA A 116 -0.58 -11.85 27.34
CA ALA A 116 -0.37 -11.48 28.74
C ALA A 116 0.19 -10.06 28.89
N LEU A 117 1.15 -9.69 28.04
CA LEU A 117 1.70 -8.32 27.94
C LEU A 117 0.59 -7.31 27.61
N CYS A 118 -0.23 -7.60 26.59
CA CYS A 118 -1.34 -6.72 26.21
C CYS A 118 -2.34 -6.55 27.36
N ARG A 119 -2.72 -7.64 28.04
CA ARG A 119 -3.63 -7.58 29.20
C ARG A 119 -3.03 -6.78 30.35
N GLY A 120 -1.75 -7.01 30.65
CA GLY A 120 -1.04 -6.27 31.70
C GLY A 120 -0.93 -4.79 31.40
N ALA A 121 -0.60 -4.44 30.13
CA ALA A 121 -0.53 -3.06 29.69
C ALA A 121 -1.89 -2.35 29.76
N ILE A 122 -2.97 -3.00 29.33
CA ILE A 122 -4.33 -2.45 29.38
C ILE A 122 -4.83 -2.28 30.82
N ALA A 123 -4.49 -3.20 31.71
CA ALA A 123 -4.87 -3.15 33.13
C ALA A 123 -4.02 -2.19 33.97
N SER A 124 -2.91 -1.70 33.43
CA SER A 124 -2.03 -0.77 34.13
C SER A 124 -2.70 0.59 34.37
N SER A 125 -2.51 1.14 35.57
CA SER A 125 -2.98 2.50 35.91
C SER A 125 -2.05 3.61 35.37
N THR A 126 -0.81 3.27 35.05
CA THR A 126 0.21 4.19 34.56
C THR A 126 0.87 3.65 33.30
N ASN A 127 1.42 4.54 32.47
CA ASN A 127 2.12 4.13 31.26
C ASN A 127 3.36 3.30 31.59
N PRO A 128 3.42 2.03 31.15
CA PRO A 128 4.57 1.15 31.41
C PRO A 128 5.87 1.67 30.79
N THR A 129 7.02 1.22 31.34
CA THR A 129 8.34 1.62 30.83
C THR A 129 8.77 0.84 29.59
N GLY A 130 8.28 -0.40 29.42
CA GLY A 130 8.62 -1.25 28.28
C GLY A 130 8.03 -0.72 26.98
N PHE A 131 8.79 -0.82 25.88
CA PHE A 131 8.39 -0.28 24.57
C PHE A 131 7.03 -0.85 24.07
N LEU A 132 6.91 -2.18 24.00
CA LEU A 132 5.68 -2.82 23.52
C LEU A 132 4.49 -2.62 24.46
N GLU A 133 4.74 -2.70 25.75
CA GLU A 133 3.71 -2.46 26.78
C GLU A 133 3.17 -1.04 26.71
N SER A 134 4.09 -0.07 26.58
CA SER A 134 3.72 1.34 26.43
C SER A 134 2.97 1.59 25.13
N ALA A 135 3.40 1.00 24.01
CA ALA A 135 2.70 1.13 22.74
C ALA A 135 1.25 0.58 22.82
N VAL A 136 1.07 -0.59 23.44
CA VAL A 136 -0.28 -1.18 23.65
C VAL A 136 -1.11 -0.29 24.58
N TYR A 137 -0.52 0.20 25.66
CA TYR A 137 -1.18 1.11 26.61
C TYR A 137 -1.67 2.39 25.92
N MET A 138 -0.80 3.04 25.15
CA MET A 138 -1.11 4.27 24.41
C MET A 138 -2.16 4.04 23.32
N LEU A 139 -2.07 2.91 22.60
CA LEU A 139 -3.06 2.54 21.58
C LEU A 139 -4.44 2.33 22.19
N TYR A 140 -4.51 1.64 23.33
CA TYR A 140 -5.78 1.36 24.02
C TYR A 140 -6.40 2.62 24.64
N ASN A 141 -5.63 3.40 25.41
CA ASN A 141 -6.11 4.60 26.07
C ASN A 141 -6.29 5.78 25.11
N GLY A 142 -5.45 5.89 24.07
CA GLY A 142 -5.55 6.89 23.00
C GLY A 142 -6.46 6.48 21.84
N ARG A 143 -7.15 5.34 21.92
CA ARG A 143 -7.91 4.77 20.79
C ARG A 143 -8.89 5.75 20.14
N GLN A 144 -9.54 6.59 20.95
CA GLN A 144 -10.51 7.56 20.42
C GLN A 144 -9.82 8.61 19.55
N LEU A 145 -8.63 9.09 19.96
CA LEU A 145 -7.82 10.02 19.18
C LEU A 145 -7.40 9.38 17.84
N PHE A 146 -6.90 8.15 17.90
CA PHE A 146 -6.49 7.42 16.69
C PHE A 146 -7.66 7.12 15.76
N ILE A 147 -8.82 6.72 16.29
CA ILE A 147 -10.03 6.48 15.47
C ILE A 147 -10.47 7.76 14.77
N THR A 148 -10.57 8.88 15.50
CA THR A 148 -10.90 10.17 14.90
C THR A 148 -9.87 10.59 13.86
N GLY A 149 -8.57 10.44 14.16
CA GLY A 149 -7.50 10.75 13.21
C GLY A 149 -7.56 9.89 11.95
N VAL A 150 -7.82 8.60 12.07
CA VAL A 150 -7.99 7.68 10.93
C VAL A 150 -9.20 8.05 10.08
N THR A 151 -10.35 8.33 10.70
CA THR A 151 -11.55 8.73 9.95
C THR A 151 -11.33 10.02 9.18
N THR A 152 -10.77 11.05 9.81
CA THR A 152 -10.42 12.31 9.14
C THR A 152 -9.41 12.11 8.00
N THR A 153 -8.40 11.27 8.19
CA THR A 153 -7.43 10.91 7.14
C THR A 153 -8.13 10.28 5.92
N ILE A 154 -9.04 9.33 6.17
CA ILE A 154 -9.81 8.68 5.10
C ILE A 154 -10.74 9.66 4.40
N GLU A 155 -11.45 10.50 5.15
CA GLU A 155 -12.35 11.52 4.60
C GLU A 155 -11.61 12.50 3.70
N LEU A 156 -10.48 13.06 4.17
CA LEU A 156 -9.65 13.97 3.39
C LEU A 156 -9.13 13.32 2.11
N ALA A 157 -8.60 12.10 2.23
CA ALA A 157 -8.05 11.39 1.08
C ALA A 157 -9.15 11.07 0.06
N LEU A 158 -10.30 10.56 0.51
CA LEU A 158 -11.39 10.16 -0.38
C LEU A 158 -12.04 11.37 -1.06
N PHE A 159 -12.52 12.33 -0.27
CA PHE A 159 -13.18 13.53 -0.83
C PHE A 159 -12.20 14.39 -1.63
N GLY A 160 -10.97 14.56 -1.13
CA GLY A 160 -9.92 15.30 -1.85
C GLY A 160 -9.60 14.68 -3.21
N THR A 161 -9.46 13.35 -3.27
CA THR A 161 -9.21 12.63 -4.53
C THR A 161 -10.39 12.75 -5.51
N VAL A 162 -11.63 12.63 -5.03
CA VAL A 162 -12.82 12.76 -5.88
C VAL A 162 -12.94 14.18 -6.44
N ILE A 163 -12.79 15.20 -5.62
CA ILE A 163 -12.83 16.60 -6.06
C ILE A 163 -11.69 16.86 -7.05
N ALA A 164 -10.47 16.41 -6.72
CA ALA A 164 -9.29 16.56 -7.59
C ALA A 164 -9.52 15.91 -8.95
N PHE A 165 -10.13 14.73 -9.00
CA PHE A 165 -10.42 14.04 -10.26
C PHE A 165 -11.30 14.87 -11.20
N PHE A 166 -12.41 15.43 -10.69
CA PHE A 166 -13.30 16.25 -11.51
C PHE A 166 -12.63 17.57 -11.94
N LEU A 167 -11.87 18.21 -11.07
CA LEU A 167 -11.11 19.39 -11.42
C LEU A 167 -10.00 19.08 -12.45
N ALA A 168 -9.32 17.94 -12.30
CA ALA A 168 -8.30 17.50 -13.25
C ALA A 168 -8.89 17.18 -14.63
N LEU A 169 -10.10 16.59 -14.71
CA LEU A 169 -10.82 16.41 -15.95
C LEU A 169 -11.12 17.74 -16.64
N LEU A 170 -11.51 18.77 -15.89
CA LEU A 170 -11.72 20.10 -16.45
C LEU A 170 -10.42 20.72 -16.94
N LEU A 171 -9.36 20.66 -16.14
CA LEU A 171 -8.09 21.27 -16.48
C LEU A 171 -7.36 20.54 -17.61
N VAL A 172 -7.47 19.22 -17.74
CA VAL A 172 -6.85 18.49 -18.84
C VAL A 172 -7.45 18.88 -20.18
N PHE A 173 -8.76 19.17 -20.24
CA PHE A 173 -9.38 19.70 -21.46
C PHE A 173 -8.77 21.04 -21.88
N LEU A 174 -8.50 21.93 -20.95
CA LEU A 174 -7.79 23.18 -21.24
C LEU A 174 -6.36 22.91 -21.67
N ARG A 175 -5.70 21.97 -21.04
CA ARG A 175 -4.28 21.63 -21.23
C ARG A 175 -3.96 21.02 -22.58
N ILE A 176 -4.85 20.17 -23.12
CA ILE A 176 -4.66 19.48 -24.41
C ILE A 176 -5.12 20.29 -25.63
N GLN A 177 -5.73 21.46 -25.41
CA GLN A 177 -6.18 22.31 -26.52
C GLN A 177 -5.00 22.87 -27.30
N THR A 178 -4.96 22.61 -28.59
CA THR A 178 -4.03 23.24 -29.54
C THR A 178 -4.80 24.23 -30.42
N PRO A 179 -4.34 25.48 -30.55
CA PRO A 179 -4.93 26.44 -31.50
C PRO A 179 -4.77 25.95 -32.93
N ASP A 180 -5.87 25.89 -33.68
CA ASP A 180 -5.84 25.54 -35.12
C ASP A 180 -5.92 26.80 -35.99
N ARG A 181 -5.27 26.76 -37.20
CA ARG A 181 -5.24 27.89 -38.15
C ARG A 181 -6.59 28.24 -38.73
N GLY A 182 -7.54 27.26 -38.78
CA GLY A 182 -8.88 27.47 -39.30
C GLY A 182 -9.89 28.03 -38.30
N GLU A 183 -9.51 28.24 -37.03
CA GLU A 183 -10.41 28.72 -35.97
C GLU A 183 -10.42 30.27 -35.88
N ASN A 184 -11.52 30.82 -35.36
CA ASN A 184 -11.63 32.24 -35.05
C ASN A 184 -10.56 32.66 -34.02
N ASP A 185 -9.99 33.84 -34.20
CA ASP A 185 -8.92 34.40 -33.36
C ASP A 185 -9.32 34.44 -31.86
N ALA A 186 -10.58 34.73 -31.53
CA ALA A 186 -11.07 34.69 -30.17
C ALA A 186 -10.97 33.27 -29.56
N VAL A 187 -11.31 32.23 -30.33
CA VAL A 187 -11.22 30.82 -29.92
C VAL A 187 -9.77 30.41 -29.72
N ARG A 188 -8.91 30.79 -30.65
CA ARG A 188 -7.46 30.53 -30.56
C ARG A 188 -6.86 31.18 -29.32
N PHE A 189 -7.23 32.44 -29.05
CA PHE A 189 -6.78 33.17 -27.86
C PHE A 189 -7.28 32.45 -26.55
N CYS A 190 -8.55 32.10 -26.46
CA CYS A 190 -9.07 31.36 -25.29
C CYS A 190 -8.37 30.03 -25.07
N LYS A 191 -8.08 29.27 -26.13
CA LYS A 191 -7.33 28.01 -26.05
C LYS A 191 -5.89 28.24 -25.56
N ALA A 192 -5.20 29.25 -26.07
CA ALA A 192 -3.84 29.60 -25.67
C ALA A 192 -3.78 30.03 -24.19
N VAL A 193 -4.71 30.88 -23.74
CA VAL A 193 -4.83 31.33 -22.35
C VAL A 193 -5.15 30.15 -21.44
N GLY A 194 -6.15 29.31 -21.78
CA GLY A 194 -6.54 28.16 -20.99
C GLY A 194 -5.42 27.13 -20.85
N SER A 195 -4.74 26.83 -21.95
CA SER A 195 -3.57 25.93 -21.95
C SER A 195 -2.40 26.52 -21.15
N GLY A 196 -2.15 27.83 -21.27
CA GLY A 196 -1.15 28.56 -20.50
C GLY A 196 -1.45 28.53 -18.98
N PHE A 197 -2.69 28.79 -18.61
CA PHE A 197 -3.14 28.71 -17.22
C PHE A 197 -2.96 27.31 -16.63
N ALA A 198 -3.39 26.27 -17.34
CA ALA A 198 -3.25 24.89 -16.87
C ALA A 198 -1.76 24.49 -16.71
N ARG A 199 -0.87 24.98 -17.59
CA ARG A 199 0.59 24.78 -17.43
C ARG A 199 1.12 25.49 -16.20
N LEU A 200 0.81 26.78 -16.05
CA LEU A 200 1.27 27.59 -14.93
C LEU A 200 0.80 26.96 -13.59
N TYR A 201 -0.48 26.61 -13.51
CA TYR A 201 -1.06 25.94 -12.37
C TYR A 201 -0.29 24.66 -11.99
N SER A 202 -0.11 23.75 -12.95
CA SER A 202 0.63 22.50 -12.73
C SER A 202 2.07 22.77 -12.28
N THR A 203 2.75 23.72 -12.92
CA THR A 203 4.14 24.06 -12.57
C THR A 203 4.26 24.63 -11.15
N VAL A 204 3.37 25.54 -10.76
CA VAL A 204 3.40 26.17 -9.44
C VAL A 204 3.04 25.16 -8.35
N VAL A 205 1.93 24.43 -8.54
CA VAL A 205 1.43 23.51 -7.50
C VAL A 205 2.37 22.33 -7.30
N ARG A 206 2.91 21.75 -8.39
CA ARG A 206 3.86 20.64 -8.29
C ARG A 206 5.28 21.08 -7.93
N GLY A 207 5.59 22.35 -8.08
CA GLY A 207 6.89 22.94 -7.75
C GLY A 207 6.99 23.47 -6.32
N THR A 208 5.90 23.45 -5.54
CA THR A 208 5.87 23.97 -4.16
C THR A 208 5.46 22.87 -3.16
N PRO A 209 6.00 22.87 -1.92
CA PRO A 209 5.61 21.88 -0.90
C PRO A 209 4.15 22.02 -0.52
N MET A 210 3.42 20.89 -0.42
CA MET A 210 2.01 20.88 -0.02
C MET A 210 1.78 21.49 1.37
N MET A 211 2.74 21.35 2.28
CA MET A 211 2.70 21.98 3.60
C MET A 211 2.56 23.51 3.51
N VAL A 212 3.35 24.12 2.62
CA VAL A 212 3.32 25.57 2.38
C VAL A 212 2.00 25.98 1.73
N GLN A 213 1.52 25.19 0.76
CA GLN A 213 0.22 25.40 0.14
C GLN A 213 -0.92 25.37 1.16
N GLY A 214 -0.92 24.37 2.07
CA GLY A 214 -1.91 24.24 3.13
C GLY A 214 -1.93 25.46 4.06
N ALA A 215 -0.75 25.92 4.46
CA ALA A 215 -0.63 27.12 5.28
C ALA A 215 -1.17 28.37 4.55
N ILE A 216 -0.79 28.55 3.27
CA ILE A 216 -1.27 29.68 2.45
C ILE A 216 -2.81 29.61 2.33
N VAL A 217 -3.38 28.47 1.97
CA VAL A 217 -4.83 28.29 1.81
C VAL A 217 -5.57 28.60 3.12
N TYR A 218 -5.10 28.05 4.24
CA TYR A 218 -5.73 28.26 5.54
C TYR A 218 -5.68 29.72 5.98
N PHE A 219 -4.50 30.33 5.99
CA PHE A 219 -4.34 31.72 6.45
C PHE A 219 -4.93 32.74 5.48
N ALA A 220 -4.87 32.51 4.16
CA ALA A 220 -5.52 33.36 3.17
C ALA A 220 -7.04 33.33 3.33
N GLY A 221 -7.64 32.14 3.53
CA GLY A 221 -9.07 32.02 3.82
C GLY A 221 -9.49 32.77 5.08
N LEU A 222 -8.70 32.65 6.16
CA LEU A 222 -8.93 33.44 7.38
C LEU A 222 -8.85 34.97 7.14
N ALA A 223 -7.83 35.40 6.37
CA ALA A 223 -7.63 36.82 6.07
C ALA A 223 -8.80 37.41 5.25
N VAL A 224 -9.28 36.67 4.25
CA VAL A 224 -10.38 37.06 3.39
C VAL A 224 -11.69 37.18 4.23
N LEU A 225 -12.02 36.19 5.06
CA LEU A 225 -13.23 36.18 5.85
C LEU A 225 -13.22 37.29 6.94
N ARG A 226 -12.05 37.49 7.57
CA ARG A 226 -11.88 38.62 8.52
C ARG A 226 -12.00 39.96 7.81
N GLY A 227 -11.40 40.12 6.64
CA GLY A 227 -11.50 41.33 5.82
C GLY A 227 -12.94 41.64 5.36
N ALA A 228 -13.76 40.59 5.20
CA ALA A 228 -15.19 40.69 4.91
C ALA A 228 -16.05 41.02 6.16
N GLY A 229 -15.45 41.23 7.32
CA GLY A 229 -16.13 41.60 8.55
C GLY A 229 -16.82 40.44 9.30
N TRP A 230 -16.43 39.17 9.00
CA TRP A 230 -17.01 38.03 9.69
C TRP A 230 -16.48 37.90 11.12
N GLU A 231 -17.35 37.55 12.05
CA GLU A 231 -16.97 37.26 13.42
C GLU A 231 -16.21 35.95 13.52
N THR A 232 -15.25 35.86 14.45
CA THR A 232 -14.40 34.70 14.65
C THR A 232 -15.20 33.41 14.86
N ALA A 233 -16.35 33.47 15.54
CA ALA A 233 -17.21 32.30 15.76
C ALA A 233 -17.75 31.73 14.42
N HIS A 234 -18.23 32.61 13.54
CA HIS A 234 -18.71 32.24 12.21
C HIS A 234 -17.58 31.74 11.31
N ILE A 235 -16.41 32.38 11.37
CA ILE A 235 -15.22 31.92 10.62
C ILE A 235 -14.86 30.49 11.01
N ASN A 236 -14.78 30.20 12.30
CA ASN A 236 -14.41 28.84 12.76
C ASN A 236 -15.44 27.76 12.37
N ALA A 237 -16.72 28.14 12.24
CA ALA A 237 -17.77 27.23 11.80
C ALA A 237 -17.66 26.87 10.29
N VAL A 238 -17.30 27.85 9.44
CA VAL A 238 -17.29 27.70 7.99
C VAL A 238 -15.92 27.34 7.45
N TRP A 239 -14.85 27.91 8.03
CA TRP A 239 -13.46 27.73 7.59
C TRP A 239 -12.63 27.07 8.69
N SER A 240 -12.90 25.78 8.93
CA SER A 240 -12.10 24.97 9.84
C SER A 240 -10.81 24.48 9.17
N PRO A 241 -9.81 24.04 9.94
CA PRO A 241 -8.62 23.37 9.39
C PRO A 241 -8.95 22.20 8.45
N PHE A 242 -10.04 21.47 8.72
CA PHE A 242 -10.49 20.38 7.86
C PHE A 242 -10.85 20.86 6.44
N TRP A 243 -11.66 21.93 6.32
CA TRP A 243 -12.04 22.47 5.01
C TRP A 243 -10.85 23.05 4.25
N ALA A 244 -9.96 23.76 4.95
CA ALA A 244 -8.72 24.25 4.35
C ALA A 244 -7.81 23.09 3.88
N GLY A 245 -7.72 22.03 4.68
CA GLY A 245 -7.00 20.82 4.33
C GLY A 245 -7.61 20.11 3.11
N LEU A 246 -8.94 20.00 3.07
CA LEU A 246 -9.66 19.40 1.94
C LEU A 246 -9.43 20.19 0.64
N VAL A 247 -9.51 21.51 0.69
CA VAL A 247 -9.20 22.37 -0.47
C VAL A 247 -7.75 22.19 -0.91
N THR A 248 -6.83 22.17 0.04
CA THR A 248 -5.40 22.02 -0.26
C THR A 248 -5.09 20.70 -0.96
N ILE A 249 -5.57 19.58 -0.39
CA ILE A 249 -5.32 18.26 -0.97
C ILE A 249 -6.00 18.13 -2.33
N SER A 250 -7.20 18.71 -2.48
CA SER A 250 -7.91 18.71 -3.76
C SER A 250 -7.16 19.48 -4.84
N LEU A 251 -6.69 20.69 -4.53
CA LEU A 251 -5.92 21.49 -5.47
C LEU A 251 -4.56 20.83 -5.79
N ASN A 252 -3.86 20.32 -4.80
CA ASN A 252 -2.59 19.67 -5.02
C ASN A 252 -2.74 18.45 -5.93
N SER A 253 -3.62 17.50 -5.59
CA SER A 253 -3.88 16.31 -6.39
C SER A 253 -4.43 16.60 -7.78
N THR A 254 -5.18 17.70 -7.95
CA THR A 254 -5.66 18.14 -9.28
C THR A 254 -4.49 18.34 -10.24
N ALA A 255 -3.39 18.94 -9.80
CA ALA A 255 -2.23 19.17 -10.65
C ALA A 255 -1.54 17.87 -11.08
N TYR A 256 -1.44 16.90 -10.17
CA TYR A 256 -0.88 15.58 -10.46
C TYR A 256 -1.80 14.76 -11.37
N MET A 257 -3.09 14.66 -11.04
CA MET A 257 -4.08 13.92 -11.84
C MET A 257 -4.26 14.49 -13.24
N MET A 258 -4.19 15.81 -13.40
CA MET A 258 -4.23 16.46 -14.72
C MET A 258 -3.07 15.98 -15.61
N GLU A 259 -1.85 15.89 -15.09
CA GLU A 259 -0.69 15.40 -15.86
C GLU A 259 -0.78 13.89 -16.11
N VAL A 260 -1.32 13.11 -15.18
CA VAL A 260 -1.61 11.68 -15.38
C VAL A 260 -2.61 11.49 -16.52
N LEU A 261 -3.70 12.24 -16.51
CA LEU A 261 -4.73 12.20 -17.57
C LEU A 261 -4.14 12.64 -18.92
N ARG A 262 -3.31 13.70 -18.94
CA ARG A 262 -2.62 14.14 -20.17
C ARG A 262 -1.74 13.02 -20.72
N GLY A 263 -0.92 12.39 -19.87
CA GLY A 263 -0.06 11.26 -20.28
C GLY A 263 -0.87 10.07 -20.81
N GLY A 264 -1.99 9.73 -20.17
CA GLY A 264 -2.88 8.67 -20.65
C GLY A 264 -3.55 8.97 -21.99
N ILE A 265 -3.87 10.25 -22.26
CA ILE A 265 -4.42 10.69 -23.54
C ILE A 265 -3.34 10.65 -24.63
N GLU A 266 -2.14 11.11 -24.33
CA GLU A 266 -1.00 11.08 -25.26
C GLU A 266 -0.50 9.65 -25.58
N ALA A 267 -0.79 8.69 -24.70
CA ALA A 267 -0.47 7.26 -24.92
C ALA A 267 -1.47 6.54 -25.83
N VAL A 268 -2.57 7.17 -26.22
CA VAL A 268 -3.50 6.59 -27.20
C VAL A 268 -2.85 6.60 -28.58
N ASP A 269 -2.92 5.46 -29.29
CA ASP A 269 -2.36 5.34 -30.64
C ASP A 269 -2.88 6.45 -31.57
N PRO A 270 -2.01 7.26 -32.20
CA PRO A 270 -2.41 8.29 -33.15
C PRO A 270 -3.28 7.79 -34.28
N GLY A 271 -3.13 6.52 -34.68
CA GLY A 271 -3.98 5.87 -35.67
C GLY A 271 -5.45 5.85 -35.30
N GLN A 272 -5.80 5.86 -34.02
CA GLN A 272 -7.20 5.95 -33.56
C GLN A 272 -7.81 7.32 -33.89
N LEU A 273 -7.04 8.38 -33.77
CA LEU A 273 -7.47 9.73 -34.14
C LEU A 273 -7.61 9.86 -35.66
N GLU A 274 -6.65 9.34 -36.41
CA GLU A 274 -6.66 9.36 -37.88
C GLU A 274 -7.82 8.54 -38.45
N ALA A 275 -8.05 7.34 -37.94
CA ALA A 275 -9.19 6.49 -38.34
C ALA A 275 -10.55 7.17 -38.06
N ALA A 276 -10.69 7.77 -36.88
CA ALA A 276 -11.91 8.51 -36.54
C ALA A 276 -12.17 9.69 -37.50
N ARG A 277 -11.11 10.41 -37.87
CA ARG A 277 -11.20 11.51 -38.84
C ARG A 277 -11.51 11.03 -40.26
N SER A 278 -10.95 9.90 -40.67
CA SER A 278 -11.28 9.26 -41.99
C SER A 278 -12.73 8.82 -42.09
N LEU A 279 -13.37 8.51 -40.94
CA LEU A 279 -14.80 8.25 -40.85
C LEU A 279 -15.67 9.52 -40.81
N GLY A 280 -15.10 10.70 -41.03
CA GLY A 280 -15.83 11.98 -41.15
C GLY A 280 -16.06 12.69 -39.80
N LEU A 281 -15.48 12.23 -38.70
CA LEU A 281 -15.55 12.95 -37.42
C LEU A 281 -14.69 14.21 -37.46
N SER A 282 -15.22 15.32 -36.93
CA SER A 282 -14.38 16.51 -36.70
C SER A 282 -13.29 16.21 -35.67
N GLN A 283 -12.23 17.03 -35.61
CA GLN A 283 -11.13 16.91 -34.64
C GLN A 283 -11.66 16.81 -33.19
N TRP A 284 -12.63 17.66 -32.85
CA TRP A 284 -13.27 17.66 -31.55
C TRP A 284 -14.09 16.40 -31.28
N GLN A 285 -14.85 15.95 -32.28
CA GLN A 285 -15.66 14.71 -32.14
C GLN A 285 -14.75 13.48 -32.00
N ALA A 286 -13.68 13.38 -32.78
CA ALA A 286 -12.71 12.30 -32.68
C ALA A 286 -12.01 12.29 -31.32
N MET A 287 -11.58 13.48 -30.85
CA MET A 287 -10.99 13.61 -29.50
C MET A 287 -11.97 13.18 -28.41
N ARG A 288 -13.19 13.72 -28.41
CA ARG A 288 -14.18 13.46 -27.36
C ARG A 288 -14.73 12.04 -27.34
N LYS A 289 -14.98 11.44 -28.54
CA LYS A 289 -15.66 10.16 -28.65
C LYS A 289 -14.72 8.96 -28.70
N VAL A 290 -13.47 9.14 -29.13
CA VAL A 290 -12.52 8.04 -29.39
C VAL A 290 -11.31 8.15 -28.47
N VAL A 291 -10.56 9.25 -28.53
CA VAL A 291 -9.26 9.38 -27.85
C VAL A 291 -9.45 9.58 -26.33
N PHE A 292 -10.31 10.51 -25.94
CA PHE A 292 -10.47 10.88 -24.52
C PHE A 292 -10.96 9.70 -23.65
N PRO A 293 -11.99 8.92 -24.03
CA PRO A 293 -12.42 7.77 -23.23
C PRO A 293 -11.31 6.72 -23.05
N GLN A 294 -10.53 6.48 -24.12
CA GLN A 294 -9.38 5.56 -24.06
C GLN A 294 -8.28 6.12 -23.16
N GLY A 295 -7.95 7.41 -23.30
CA GLY A 295 -6.95 8.08 -22.47
C GLY A 295 -7.30 8.07 -20.98
N VAL A 296 -8.57 8.30 -20.63
CA VAL A 296 -9.05 8.18 -19.26
C VAL A 296 -8.90 6.75 -18.76
N LYS A 297 -9.31 5.75 -19.57
CA LYS A 297 -9.15 4.34 -19.21
C LYS A 297 -7.68 3.98 -18.95
N ASN A 298 -6.77 4.41 -19.80
CA ASN A 298 -5.32 4.22 -19.63
C ASN A 298 -4.78 4.87 -18.33
N SER A 299 -5.43 5.96 -17.88
CA SER A 299 -5.01 6.70 -16.68
C SER A 299 -5.55 6.10 -15.37
N ILE A 300 -6.59 5.27 -15.38
CA ILE A 300 -7.25 4.74 -14.18
C ILE A 300 -6.26 4.14 -13.17
N PRO A 301 -5.29 3.30 -13.58
CA PRO A 301 -4.35 2.70 -12.62
C PRO A 301 -3.54 3.76 -11.85
N ALA A 302 -3.03 4.77 -12.55
CA ALA A 302 -2.25 5.84 -11.95
C ALA A 302 -3.13 6.79 -11.10
N LEU A 303 -4.35 7.11 -11.57
CA LEU A 303 -5.33 7.90 -10.81
C LEU A 303 -5.74 7.19 -9.51
N SER A 304 -5.90 5.87 -9.55
CA SER A 304 -6.20 5.09 -8.35
C SER A 304 -5.09 5.17 -7.30
N ASN A 305 -3.82 5.27 -7.73
CA ASN A 305 -2.69 5.42 -6.83
C ASN A 305 -2.71 6.76 -6.08
N GLU A 306 -3.29 7.83 -6.65
CA GLU A 306 -3.39 9.14 -5.99
C GLU A 306 -4.18 9.08 -4.67
N LEU A 307 -5.20 8.22 -4.56
CA LEU A 307 -5.89 8.01 -3.30
C LEU A 307 -4.95 7.48 -2.21
N ILE A 308 -4.06 6.54 -2.56
CA ILE A 308 -3.08 5.98 -1.61
C ILE A 308 -2.03 7.03 -1.23
N VAL A 309 -1.65 7.88 -2.18
CA VAL A 309 -0.74 9.01 -1.93
C VAL A 309 -1.40 10.00 -0.98
N ASN A 310 -2.66 10.39 -1.23
CA ASN A 310 -3.40 11.34 -0.40
C ASN A 310 -3.61 10.86 1.05
N ILE A 311 -3.76 9.55 1.29
CA ILE A 311 -3.81 8.99 2.66
C ILE A 311 -2.53 9.34 3.43
N LYS A 312 -1.36 9.32 2.80
CA LYS A 312 -0.09 9.65 3.44
C LYS A 312 0.14 11.16 3.49
N ASP A 313 -0.19 11.84 2.42
CA ASP A 313 0.05 13.27 2.26
C ASP A 313 -0.86 14.11 3.17
N SER A 314 -2.03 13.60 3.59
CA SER A 314 -2.86 14.24 4.62
C SER A 314 -2.07 14.54 5.90
N SER A 315 -1.07 13.71 6.24
CA SER A 315 -0.22 13.88 7.44
C SER A 315 0.47 15.24 7.52
N VAL A 316 0.77 15.84 6.37
CA VAL A 316 1.41 17.17 6.30
C VAL A 316 0.45 18.28 6.74
N LEU A 317 -0.86 18.08 6.61
CA LEU A 317 -1.89 19.06 6.96
C LEU A 317 -2.12 19.18 8.47
N SER A 318 -1.57 18.26 9.26
CA SER A 318 -1.55 18.36 10.73
C SER A 318 -0.95 19.67 11.22
N ILE A 319 -0.02 20.27 10.45
CA ILE A 319 0.62 21.56 10.79
C ILE A 319 -0.35 22.75 10.86
N ILE A 320 -1.41 22.70 10.06
CA ILE A 320 -2.48 23.74 10.10
C ILE A 320 -3.61 23.40 11.07
N GLY A 321 -3.45 22.31 11.85
CA GLY A 321 -4.41 21.88 12.86
C GLY A 321 -5.49 20.93 12.35
N VAL A 322 -5.32 20.31 11.19
CA VAL A 322 -6.20 19.22 10.73
C VAL A 322 -6.02 18.02 11.65
N PHE A 323 -7.12 17.55 12.24
CA PHE A 323 -7.10 16.43 13.18
C PHE A 323 -7.06 15.09 12.46
N ASP A 324 -6.00 14.88 11.69
CA ASP A 324 -5.70 13.62 11.01
C ASP A 324 -4.93 12.62 11.91
N LEU A 325 -4.54 11.47 11.37
CA LEU A 325 -3.79 10.46 12.10
C LEU A 325 -2.45 10.98 12.64
N MET A 326 -1.78 11.88 11.91
CA MET A 326 -0.52 12.47 12.37
C MET A 326 -0.74 13.44 13.52
N PHE A 327 -1.79 14.27 13.47
CA PHE A 327 -2.17 15.14 14.57
C PHE A 327 -2.57 14.34 15.82
N ALA A 328 -3.35 13.27 15.64
CA ALA A 328 -3.70 12.35 16.73
C ALA A 328 -2.43 11.75 17.37
N THR A 329 -1.45 11.36 16.55
CA THR A 329 -0.15 10.83 17.00
C THR A 329 0.62 11.84 17.83
N THR A 330 0.74 13.09 17.36
CA THR A 330 1.46 14.16 18.09
C THR A 330 0.72 14.55 19.37
N SER A 331 -0.62 14.48 19.37
CA SER A 331 -1.42 14.67 20.59
C SER A 331 -1.16 13.59 21.63
N VAL A 332 -1.06 12.34 21.21
CA VAL A 332 -0.70 11.20 22.09
C VAL A 332 0.73 11.37 22.62
N ILE A 333 1.67 11.85 21.80
CA ILE A 333 3.03 12.20 22.27
C ILE A 333 2.97 13.28 23.35
N GLY A 334 2.16 14.32 23.16
CA GLY A 334 1.99 15.40 24.15
C GLY A 334 1.43 14.90 25.49
N ILE A 335 0.60 13.84 25.49
CA ILE A 335 0.02 13.27 26.71
C ILE A 335 1.02 12.35 27.44
N TYR A 336 1.74 11.48 26.69
CA TYR A 336 2.53 10.39 27.25
C TYR A 336 4.03 10.61 27.22
N TYR A 337 4.51 11.61 26.51
CA TYR A 337 5.94 11.95 26.31
C TYR A 337 6.79 10.79 25.74
N LYS A 338 6.16 9.92 24.91
CA LYS A 338 6.77 8.76 24.27
C LYS A 338 6.62 8.83 22.75
N GLY A 339 7.59 9.49 22.11
CA GLY A 339 7.53 9.75 20.66
C GLY A 339 7.76 8.50 19.81
N LEU A 340 8.76 7.68 20.14
CA LEU A 340 9.12 6.52 19.33
C LEU A 340 7.97 5.53 19.24
N GLU A 341 7.34 5.19 20.35
CA GLU A 341 6.22 4.27 20.43
C GLU A 341 5.02 4.80 19.64
N ALA A 342 4.69 6.09 19.79
CA ALA A 342 3.56 6.71 19.08
C ALA A 342 3.78 6.75 17.56
N TYR A 343 4.98 7.11 17.09
CA TYR A 343 5.28 7.09 15.66
C TYR A 343 5.31 5.67 15.09
N CYS A 344 5.75 4.66 15.86
CA CYS A 344 5.65 3.27 15.43
C CYS A 344 4.19 2.82 15.30
N ILE A 345 3.31 3.22 16.22
CA ILE A 345 1.86 2.98 16.11
C ILE A 345 1.32 3.63 14.82
N ALA A 346 1.61 4.91 14.61
CA ALA A 346 1.18 5.62 13.40
C ALA A 346 1.66 4.95 12.12
N ALA A 347 2.94 4.55 12.06
CA ALA A 347 3.52 3.85 10.91
C ALA A 347 2.78 2.55 10.59
N VAL A 348 2.45 1.75 11.62
CA VAL A 348 1.68 0.51 11.45
C VAL A 348 0.26 0.82 10.96
N VAL A 349 -0.41 1.83 11.51
CA VAL A 349 -1.77 2.22 11.10
C VAL A 349 -1.77 2.73 9.65
N TYR A 350 -0.83 3.61 9.25
CA TYR A 350 -0.69 4.04 7.86
C TYR A 350 -0.40 2.88 6.91
N LEU A 351 0.45 1.93 7.32
CA LEU A 351 0.74 0.73 6.53
C LEU A 351 -0.53 -0.11 6.31
N ILE A 352 -1.32 -0.34 7.37
CA ILE A 352 -2.59 -1.09 7.27
C ILE A 352 -3.55 -0.35 6.33
N LEU A 353 -3.73 0.97 6.50
CA LEU A 353 -4.60 1.77 5.64
C LEU A 353 -4.18 1.67 4.17
N THR A 354 -2.92 1.91 3.86
CA THR A 354 -2.42 1.86 2.48
C THR A 354 -2.53 0.46 1.88
N MET A 355 -2.28 -0.61 2.63
CA MET A 355 -2.46 -2.00 2.18
C MET A 355 -3.94 -2.32 1.90
N VAL A 356 -4.85 -1.91 2.78
CA VAL A 356 -6.30 -2.14 2.62
C VAL A 356 -6.81 -1.42 1.38
N PHE A 357 -6.52 -0.11 1.25
CA PHE A 357 -6.95 0.68 0.10
C PHE A 357 -6.32 0.19 -1.21
N SER A 358 -5.03 -0.15 -1.22
CA SER A 358 -4.37 -0.75 -2.38
C SER A 358 -5.05 -2.03 -2.83
N LYS A 359 -5.39 -2.92 -1.89
CA LYS A 359 -6.09 -4.18 -2.21
C LYS A 359 -7.50 -3.93 -2.76
N VAL A 360 -8.24 -3.00 -2.15
CA VAL A 360 -9.59 -2.62 -2.63
C VAL A 360 -9.53 -2.05 -4.04
N LEU A 361 -8.60 -1.12 -4.29
CA LEU A 361 -8.42 -0.52 -5.62
C LEU A 361 -8.01 -1.54 -6.68
N THR A 362 -7.11 -2.48 -6.34
CA THR A 362 -6.75 -3.58 -7.25
C THR A 362 -7.94 -4.48 -7.58
N MET A 363 -8.79 -4.78 -6.59
CA MET A 363 -10.00 -5.56 -6.83
C MET A 363 -11.03 -4.82 -7.71
N LEU A 364 -11.16 -3.50 -7.53
CA LEU A 364 -12.02 -2.66 -8.36
C LEU A 364 -11.49 -2.56 -9.79
N ALA A 365 -10.20 -2.32 -9.97
CA ALA A 365 -9.55 -2.27 -11.28
C ALA A 365 -9.72 -3.58 -12.06
N ALA A 366 -9.57 -4.73 -11.40
CA ALA A 366 -9.78 -6.04 -12.00
C ALA A 366 -11.23 -6.28 -12.46
N ARG A 367 -12.22 -5.66 -11.82
CA ARG A 367 -13.64 -5.73 -12.25
C ARG A 367 -13.95 -4.83 -13.44
N LEU A 368 -13.17 -3.76 -13.62
CA LEU A 368 -13.35 -2.81 -14.72
C LEU A 368 -12.56 -3.20 -15.98
N ASP A 369 -11.95 -4.38 -16.00
CA ASP A 369 -11.11 -4.88 -17.11
C ASP A 369 -10.00 -3.88 -17.49
N VAL A 370 -9.43 -3.27 -16.46
CA VAL A 370 -8.30 -2.34 -16.57
C VAL A 370 -7.08 -3.07 -16.05
N ASP A 371 -6.00 -3.11 -16.84
CA ASP A 371 -4.74 -3.70 -16.39
C ASP A 371 -4.27 -3.03 -15.09
N ALA A 372 -4.24 -3.80 -14.01
CA ALA A 372 -3.78 -3.30 -12.73
C ALA A 372 -2.29 -2.90 -12.84
N PRO A 373 -1.86 -1.78 -12.21
CA PRO A 373 -0.44 -1.45 -12.17
C PRO A 373 0.31 -2.61 -11.52
N GLY A 374 1.28 -3.17 -12.25
CA GLY A 374 2.20 -4.15 -11.70
C GLY A 374 2.89 -3.58 -10.45
N PRO A 375 3.37 -4.42 -9.52
CA PRO A 375 4.08 -3.96 -8.35
C PRO A 375 5.22 -3.03 -8.78
N VAL A 376 5.28 -1.86 -8.17
CA VAL A 376 6.35 -0.87 -8.39
C VAL A 376 7.68 -1.56 -8.16
N GLY A 377 8.42 -1.85 -9.25
CA GLY A 377 9.70 -2.58 -9.18
C GLY A 377 9.96 -3.56 -10.34
N SER A 378 8.95 -3.92 -11.15
CA SER A 378 9.21 -4.70 -12.37
C SER A 378 9.51 -3.76 -13.55
N THR A 379 10.74 -3.34 -13.69
CA THR A 379 11.26 -2.90 -14.99
C THR A 379 11.14 -4.09 -15.93
N THR A 380 10.12 -4.09 -16.79
CA THR A 380 10.09 -4.99 -17.94
C THR A 380 11.26 -4.60 -18.84
N ASP A 381 12.22 -5.50 -18.89
CA ASP A 381 13.38 -5.44 -19.78
C ASP A 381 12.85 -5.32 -21.23
N PRO A 382 13.17 -4.25 -22.01
CA PRO A 382 12.66 -4.09 -23.37
C PRO A 382 13.28 -5.08 -24.38
N ALA A 383 14.05 -6.08 -23.94
CA ALA A 383 14.76 -7.03 -24.77
C ALA A 383 13.97 -8.30 -25.14
N ALA A 384 12.71 -8.46 -24.69
CA ALA A 384 11.90 -9.64 -24.98
C ALA A 384 10.75 -9.35 -25.96
N ALA A 385 11.02 -8.70 -27.09
CA ALA A 385 10.10 -8.71 -28.22
C ALA A 385 10.29 -10.04 -29.00
N PRO A 386 9.23 -10.85 -29.23
CA PRO A 386 9.38 -12.07 -30.01
C PRO A 386 9.62 -11.72 -31.48
N ALA A 387 10.75 -12.18 -32.00
CA ALA A 387 11.07 -12.22 -33.44
C ALA A 387 10.08 -13.18 -34.16
N ARG A 388 8.91 -12.66 -34.56
CA ARG A 388 8.04 -13.30 -35.53
C ARG A 388 7.54 -12.27 -36.53
N ALA A 389 8.18 -12.20 -37.66
CA ALA A 389 7.70 -11.96 -39.02
C ALA A 389 8.85 -11.55 -39.96
N ARG A 390 9.70 -12.51 -40.33
CA ARG A 390 10.43 -12.47 -41.60
C ARG A 390 10.46 -13.90 -42.10
N GLN A 391 9.42 -14.29 -42.83
CA GLN A 391 9.43 -15.35 -43.86
C GLN A 391 8.01 -15.38 -44.48
N SER A 392 7.85 -14.64 -45.52
CA SER A 392 7.13 -14.98 -46.77
C SER A 392 7.08 -13.74 -47.66
#